data_cc8a5b77a8ef6b609a0268cffc1aaf36
#
_entry.id   cc8a5b77a8ef6b609a0268cffc1aaf36
#
_cell.length_a   1.000
_cell.length_b   1.000
_cell.length_c   1.000
_cell.angle_alpha   90.00
_cell.angle_beta   90.00
_cell.angle_gamma   90.00
#
_symmetry.space_group_name_H-M   'P 1'
#
loop_
_entity.id
_entity.type
_entity.pdbx_description
1 polymer ?
#
loop_
_entity_poly.entity_id
_entity_poly.type
_entity_poly.pdbx_seq_one_letter_code
_entity_poly.pdbx_strand_id
1 'polypeptide(L)'
;MEQYIYNRYAVYLKKHYGQKVYKLPVHIPVSCPNRKNGRYGCTYCGQKGAGLEQKSDAFSVDGQLKQNMKYISKRYKAEKFIAYFQSFTNTYLHLEEFQKYMEQAVQQNIVEIAVSTRPDCIREEYLKVLKKKTKKSGVEITVELGLQTANYHSLEKINRGHTLAEYIEACLLIKQY
;
A
#
# COMPACT_ATOMS: atom_id res chain seq x y z
N MET A 1 19.70 26.02 -5.51
CA MET A 1 18.96 24.73 -5.33
C MET A 1 19.85 23.85 -4.48
N GLU A 2 19.40 23.40 -3.32
CA GLU A 2 20.13 22.39 -2.53
C GLU A 2 20.27 21.11 -3.37
N GLN A 3 21.50 20.75 -3.71
CA GLN A 3 21.80 19.55 -4.47
C GLN A 3 21.86 18.37 -3.51
N TYR A 4 20.77 17.57 -3.44
CA TYR A 4 20.77 16.34 -2.65
C TYR A 4 21.49 15.23 -3.42
N ILE A 5 22.26 14.40 -2.70
CA ILE A 5 22.96 13.23 -3.26
C ILE A 5 22.01 12.06 -3.61
N TYR A 6 20.72 12.16 -3.27
CA TYR A 6 19.70 11.17 -3.56
C TYR A 6 18.37 11.85 -3.94
N ASN A 7 17.51 11.13 -4.65
CA ASN A 7 16.20 11.64 -5.04
C ASN A 7 15.22 11.55 -3.85
N ARG A 8 14.96 12.68 -3.20
CA ARG A 8 14.02 12.74 -2.06
C ARG A 8 12.58 12.53 -2.54
N TYR A 9 11.88 11.55 -1.96
CA TYR A 9 10.50 11.23 -2.31
C TYR A 9 9.55 12.43 -2.22
N ALA A 10 9.70 13.27 -1.19
CA ALA A 10 8.91 14.50 -1.06
C ALA A 10 9.13 15.50 -2.20
N VAL A 11 10.35 15.57 -2.76
CA VAL A 11 10.68 16.40 -3.93
C VAL A 11 10.05 15.81 -5.18
N TYR A 12 10.14 14.49 -5.35
CA TYR A 12 9.48 13.77 -6.44
C TYR A 12 7.97 14.04 -6.42
N LEU A 13 7.30 13.83 -5.29
CA LEU A 13 5.86 14.05 -5.14
C LEU A 13 5.48 15.51 -5.45
N LYS A 14 6.25 16.48 -4.94
CA LYS A 14 5.99 17.89 -5.22
C LYS A 14 6.12 18.23 -6.71
N LYS A 15 7.11 17.62 -7.39
CA LYS A 15 7.30 17.79 -8.84
C LYS A 15 6.16 17.14 -9.63
N HIS A 16 5.73 15.96 -9.24
CA HIS A 16 4.72 15.17 -9.93
C HIS A 16 3.31 15.77 -9.77
N TYR A 17 2.93 16.13 -8.54
CA TYR A 17 1.58 16.65 -8.23
C TYR A 17 1.49 18.19 -8.18
N GLY A 18 2.59 18.92 -8.40
CA GLY A 18 2.64 20.39 -8.34
C GLY A 18 2.63 20.99 -6.93
N GLN A 19 2.39 20.21 -5.89
CA GLN A 19 2.32 20.64 -4.50
C GLN A 19 2.72 19.53 -3.51
N LYS A 20 2.73 19.87 -2.21
CA LYS A 20 3.02 18.89 -1.16
C LYS A 20 1.94 17.81 -1.11
N VAL A 21 2.38 16.56 -1.08
CA VAL A 21 1.51 15.39 -0.92
C VAL A 21 1.99 14.57 0.28
N TYR A 22 1.07 14.08 1.09
CA TYR A 22 1.38 13.26 2.26
C TYR A 22 0.70 11.90 2.20
N LYS A 23 1.43 10.84 2.58
CA LYS A 23 0.85 9.52 2.79
C LYS A 23 -0.02 9.54 4.05
N LEU A 24 -1.24 9.05 3.92
CA LEU A 24 -2.18 8.83 5.02
C LEU A 24 -2.28 7.32 5.24
N PRO A 25 -1.72 6.78 6.34
CA PRO A 25 -1.83 5.36 6.62
C PRO A 25 -3.29 4.98 6.83
N VAL A 26 -3.69 3.88 6.19
CA VAL A 26 -5.01 3.25 6.27
C VAL A 26 -4.82 1.83 6.72
N HIS A 27 -5.59 1.41 7.70
CA HIS A 27 -5.64 0.03 8.17
C HIS A 27 -6.96 -0.62 7.78
N ILE A 28 -6.88 -1.86 7.30
CA ILE A 28 -8.02 -2.74 7.04
C ILE A 28 -7.79 -4.08 7.74
N PRO A 29 -8.86 -4.81 8.11
CA PRO A 29 -8.77 -6.07 8.84
C PRO A 29 -8.28 -7.20 7.90
N VAL A 30 -7.02 -7.15 7.53
CA VAL A 30 -6.36 -8.12 6.65
C VAL A 30 -5.20 -8.78 7.36
N SER A 31 -4.89 -10.00 6.96
CA SER A 31 -3.75 -10.76 7.46
C SER A 31 -2.71 -11.03 6.36
N CYS A 32 -1.89 -12.03 6.56
CA CYS A 32 -0.84 -12.44 5.63
C CYS A 32 -0.84 -13.97 5.51
N PRO A 33 -0.63 -14.56 4.31
CA PRO A 33 -0.51 -16.02 4.16
C PRO A 33 0.50 -16.65 5.10
N ASN A 34 1.61 -15.96 5.40
CA ASN A 34 2.63 -16.46 6.34
C ASN A 34 2.17 -16.52 7.80
N ARG A 35 0.98 -16.01 8.12
CA ARG A 35 0.40 -16.04 9.47
C ARG A 35 -0.75 -17.02 9.63
N LYS A 36 -1.01 -17.84 8.61
CA LYS A 36 -1.99 -18.93 8.70
C LYS A 36 -1.50 -20.05 9.61
N ASN A 37 -2.43 -20.76 10.23
CA ASN A 37 -2.19 -21.97 11.01
C ASN A 37 -1.15 -21.79 12.14
N GLY A 38 -1.21 -20.68 12.88
CA GLY A 38 -0.32 -20.42 14.01
C GLY A 38 1.12 -19.99 13.64
N ARG A 39 1.41 -19.77 12.37
CA ARG A 39 2.72 -19.26 11.94
C ARG A 39 2.90 -17.78 12.32
N TYR A 40 4.11 -17.43 12.76
CA TYR A 40 4.43 -16.06 13.22
C TYR A 40 4.67 -15.04 12.10
N GLY A 41 4.65 -15.45 10.83
CA GLY A 41 4.98 -14.56 9.70
C GLY A 41 6.47 -14.50 9.40
N CYS A 42 6.89 -13.44 8.70
CA CYS A 42 8.31 -13.19 8.46
C CYS A 42 9.02 -12.75 9.76
N THR A 43 10.31 -13.09 9.92
CA THR A 43 11.08 -12.85 11.14
C THR A 43 11.20 -11.37 11.54
N TYR A 44 11.07 -10.45 10.59
CA TYR A 44 11.10 -9.01 10.82
C TYR A 44 9.72 -8.36 10.99
N CYS A 45 8.64 -9.13 10.86
CA CYS A 45 7.27 -8.63 10.94
C CYS A 45 6.75 -8.67 12.37
N GLY A 46 6.53 -7.52 12.99
CA GLY A 46 5.91 -7.42 14.31
C GLY A 46 4.48 -8.00 14.35
N GLN A 47 3.94 -8.22 15.54
CA GLN A 47 2.58 -8.77 15.71
C GLN A 47 1.49 -7.92 15.04
N LYS A 48 1.70 -6.59 15.00
CA LYS A 48 0.79 -5.61 14.39
C LYS A 48 1.08 -5.34 12.90
N GLY A 49 1.97 -6.10 12.27
CA GLY A 49 2.41 -5.83 10.90
C GLY A 49 3.45 -4.71 10.81
N ALA A 50 3.78 -4.30 9.57
CA ALA A 50 4.68 -3.18 9.31
C ALA A 50 3.85 -1.88 9.30
N GLY A 51 3.82 -1.15 10.38
CA GLY A 51 3.11 0.13 10.48
C GLY A 51 2.86 0.50 11.93
N LEU A 52 3.70 1.39 12.46
CA LEU A 52 3.60 1.84 13.85
C LEU A 52 2.49 2.88 14.08
N GLU A 53 1.93 3.45 13.02
CA GLU A 53 1.00 4.58 13.08
C GLU A 53 -0.48 4.15 12.95
N GLN A 54 -0.81 2.92 13.29
CA GLN A 54 -2.17 2.40 13.18
C GLN A 54 -3.11 3.08 14.18
N LYS A 55 -4.05 3.85 13.68
CA LYS A 55 -5.24 4.23 14.44
C LYS A 55 -6.24 3.07 14.43
N SER A 56 -7.03 2.96 15.48
CA SER A 56 -7.90 1.82 15.76
C SER A 56 -8.74 1.34 14.56
N ASP A 57 -8.93 0.02 14.45
CA ASP A 57 -9.80 -0.68 13.48
C ASP A 57 -11.27 -0.26 13.55
N ALA A 58 -11.61 0.59 14.52
CA ALA A 58 -12.99 1.05 14.76
C ALA A 58 -13.56 1.95 13.65
N PHE A 59 -12.69 2.49 12.76
CA PHE A 59 -13.13 3.40 11.71
C PHE A 59 -13.09 2.74 10.34
N SER A 60 -14.12 3.00 9.51
CA SER A 60 -14.08 2.70 8.08
C SER A 60 -12.88 3.39 7.41
N VAL A 61 -12.46 2.91 6.23
CA VAL A 61 -11.41 3.56 5.43
C VAL A 61 -11.72 5.05 5.21
N ASP A 62 -12.98 5.36 4.89
CA ASP A 62 -13.47 6.75 4.75
C ASP A 62 -13.25 7.57 6.04
N GLY A 63 -13.59 7.02 7.18
CA GLY A 63 -13.42 7.69 8.48
C GLY A 63 -11.95 7.92 8.85
N GLN A 64 -11.09 6.91 8.62
CA GLN A 64 -9.65 7.00 8.85
C GLN A 64 -9.03 8.11 7.99
N LEU A 65 -9.35 8.14 6.71
CA LEU A 65 -8.83 9.14 5.77
C LEU A 65 -9.28 10.55 6.15
N LYS A 66 -10.56 10.77 6.44
CA LYS A 66 -11.07 12.09 6.87
C LYS A 66 -10.39 12.60 8.13
N GLN A 67 -10.19 11.72 9.12
CA GLN A 67 -9.50 12.08 10.36
C GLN A 67 -8.02 12.42 10.11
N ASN A 68 -7.32 11.59 9.32
CA ASN A 68 -5.92 11.79 8.99
C ASN A 68 -5.72 13.05 8.14
N MET A 69 -6.56 13.30 7.13
CA MET A 69 -6.54 14.53 6.34
C MET A 69 -6.66 15.77 7.23
N LYS A 70 -7.65 15.79 8.12
CA LYS A 70 -7.85 16.92 9.05
C LYS A 70 -6.62 17.19 9.90
N TYR A 71 -5.99 16.15 10.42
CA TYR A 71 -4.77 16.27 11.24
C TYR A 71 -3.57 16.78 10.44
N ILE A 72 -3.31 16.16 9.28
CA ILE A 72 -2.14 16.48 8.44
C ILE A 72 -2.28 17.87 7.80
N SER A 73 -3.47 18.23 7.32
CA SER A 73 -3.71 19.58 6.75
C SER A 73 -3.43 20.67 7.78
N LYS A 74 -3.91 20.49 9.01
CA LYS A 74 -3.68 21.46 10.09
C LYS A 74 -2.20 21.61 10.42
N ARG A 75 -1.45 20.49 10.49
CA ARG A 75 -0.05 20.47 10.94
C ARG A 75 0.95 20.86 9.86
N TYR A 76 0.72 20.42 8.62
CA TYR A 76 1.70 20.52 7.53
C TYR A 76 1.23 21.38 6.35
N LYS A 77 0.02 21.93 6.41
CA LYS A 77 -0.61 22.71 5.35
C LYS A 77 -0.61 21.97 4.01
N ALA A 78 -0.94 20.69 4.06
CA ALA A 78 -1.06 19.83 2.89
C ALA A 78 -2.51 19.75 2.43
N GLU A 79 -2.71 19.72 1.11
CA GLU A 79 -4.04 19.70 0.47
C GLU A 79 -4.24 18.46 -0.39
N LYS A 80 -3.17 17.71 -0.72
CA LYS A 80 -3.24 16.47 -1.48
C LYS A 80 -2.63 15.31 -0.70
N PHE A 81 -3.20 14.13 -0.86
CA PHE A 81 -2.88 12.97 -0.05
C PHE A 81 -2.82 11.68 -0.85
N ILE A 82 -2.06 10.72 -0.34
CA ILE A 82 -1.99 9.34 -0.80
C ILE A 82 -2.68 8.46 0.24
N ALA A 83 -3.73 7.75 -0.13
CA ALA A 83 -4.31 6.72 0.73
C ALA A 83 -3.37 5.50 0.75
N TYR A 84 -2.73 5.21 1.90
CA TYR A 84 -1.62 4.26 2.00
C TYR A 84 -2.01 3.02 2.80
N PHE A 85 -2.27 1.93 2.10
CA PHE A 85 -2.56 0.61 2.65
C PHE A 85 -1.25 -0.15 2.85
N GLN A 86 -0.64 0.02 4.03
CA GLN A 86 0.71 -0.51 4.30
C GLN A 86 0.70 -1.84 5.03
N SER A 87 -0.21 -2.04 5.99
CA SER A 87 -0.13 -3.15 6.92
C SER A 87 -0.47 -4.49 6.28
N PHE A 88 0.34 -5.52 6.53
CA PHE A 88 0.15 -6.89 6.07
C PHE A 88 0.10 -7.05 4.54
N THR A 89 -0.86 -7.84 4.03
CA THR A 89 -0.97 -8.18 2.60
C THR A 89 -2.35 -7.75 2.11
N ASN A 90 -2.45 -6.53 1.59
CA ASN A 90 -3.74 -5.87 1.32
C ASN A 90 -4.55 -6.49 0.16
N THR A 91 -4.00 -7.42 -0.59
CA THR A 91 -4.73 -8.25 -1.57
C THR A 91 -5.04 -9.66 -1.06
N TYR A 92 -4.84 -9.93 0.24
CA TYR A 92 -5.13 -11.21 0.86
C TYR A 92 -6.46 -11.18 1.60
N LEU A 93 -7.54 -10.90 0.86
CA LEU A 93 -8.93 -10.85 1.33
C LEU A 93 -9.86 -11.15 0.15
N HIS A 94 -11.16 -11.22 0.38
CA HIS A 94 -12.13 -11.41 -0.70
C HIS A 94 -12.18 -10.19 -1.62
N LEU A 95 -12.37 -10.45 -2.92
CA LEU A 95 -12.35 -9.40 -3.95
C LEU A 95 -13.37 -8.30 -3.71
N GLU A 96 -14.58 -8.67 -3.25
CA GLU A 96 -15.66 -7.72 -2.95
C GLU A 96 -15.30 -6.77 -1.80
N GLU A 97 -14.64 -7.30 -0.76
CA GLU A 97 -14.15 -6.48 0.36
C GLU A 97 -13.05 -5.53 -0.11
N PHE A 98 -12.08 -6.04 -0.90
CA PHE A 98 -11.04 -5.22 -1.51
C PHE A 98 -11.65 -4.09 -2.34
N GLN A 99 -12.61 -4.40 -3.21
CA GLN A 99 -13.30 -3.41 -4.02
C GLN A 99 -13.97 -2.33 -3.17
N LYS A 100 -14.66 -2.74 -2.09
CA LYS A 100 -15.30 -1.80 -1.15
C LYS A 100 -14.29 -0.87 -0.48
N TYR A 101 -13.14 -1.38 -0.03
CA TYR A 101 -12.09 -0.55 0.57
C TYR A 101 -11.50 0.43 -0.45
N MET A 102 -11.25 0.00 -1.68
CA MET A 102 -10.76 0.88 -2.73
C MET A 102 -11.79 1.96 -3.11
N GLU A 103 -13.09 1.65 -3.04
CA GLU A 103 -14.16 2.65 -3.22
C GLU A 103 -14.15 3.73 -2.14
N GLN A 104 -14.01 3.32 -0.88
CA GLN A 104 -13.91 4.25 0.25
C GLN A 104 -12.64 5.10 0.22
N ALA A 105 -11.57 4.62 -0.41
CA ALA A 105 -10.31 5.35 -0.53
C ALA A 105 -10.36 6.48 -1.58
N VAL A 106 -11.29 6.42 -2.53
CA VAL A 106 -11.49 7.48 -3.53
C VAL A 106 -12.27 8.62 -2.88
N GLN A 107 -11.56 9.65 -2.44
CA GLN A 107 -12.15 10.83 -1.81
C GLN A 107 -11.56 12.11 -2.41
N GLN A 108 -12.22 13.24 -2.15
CA GLN A 108 -11.68 14.55 -2.48
C GLN A 108 -10.28 14.72 -1.89
N ASN A 109 -9.35 15.25 -2.68
CA ASN A 109 -7.95 15.47 -2.31
C ASN A 109 -7.07 14.20 -2.19
N ILE A 110 -7.60 13.01 -2.38
CA ILE A 110 -6.79 11.81 -2.60
C ILE A 110 -6.37 11.79 -4.07
N VAL A 111 -5.05 11.84 -4.30
CA VAL A 111 -4.46 11.85 -5.65
C VAL A 111 -3.89 10.49 -6.04
N GLU A 112 -3.61 9.66 -5.04
CA GLU A 112 -3.03 8.32 -5.24
C GLU A 112 -3.54 7.34 -4.18
N ILE A 113 -3.72 6.09 -4.58
CA ILE A 113 -3.92 4.96 -3.67
C ILE A 113 -2.70 4.05 -3.78
N ALA A 114 -1.95 3.91 -2.70
CA ALA A 114 -0.80 3.01 -2.62
C ALA A 114 -1.18 1.74 -1.84
N VAL A 115 -0.98 0.57 -2.46
CA VAL A 115 -1.36 -0.74 -1.91
C VAL A 115 -0.11 -1.59 -1.75
N SER A 116 0.27 -1.87 -0.51
CA SER A 116 1.39 -2.77 -0.22
C SER A 116 0.90 -4.21 -0.13
N THR A 117 1.59 -5.11 -0.82
CA THR A 117 1.22 -6.52 -0.86
C THR A 117 2.43 -7.44 -1.12
N ARG A 118 2.16 -8.74 -1.12
CA ARG A 118 3.12 -9.78 -1.47
C ARG A 118 2.99 -10.17 -2.95
N PRO A 119 4.09 -10.57 -3.60
CA PRO A 119 4.06 -11.02 -4.99
C PRO A 119 3.08 -12.17 -5.25
N ASP A 120 3.12 -13.19 -4.40
CA ASP A 120 2.27 -14.39 -4.46
C ASP A 120 0.77 -14.14 -4.13
N CYS A 121 0.42 -12.91 -3.79
CA CYS A 121 -0.96 -12.49 -3.51
C CYS A 121 -1.51 -11.52 -4.58
N ILE A 122 -0.76 -11.22 -5.63
CA ILE A 122 -1.24 -10.44 -6.76
C ILE A 122 -1.98 -11.38 -7.74
N ARG A 123 -3.19 -10.99 -8.10
CA ARG A 123 -4.02 -11.64 -9.14
C ARG A 123 -4.67 -10.58 -10.02
N GLU A 124 -4.96 -10.99 -11.24
CA GLU A 124 -5.53 -10.12 -12.28
C GLU A 124 -6.81 -9.39 -11.83
N GLU A 125 -7.65 -10.06 -11.08
CA GLU A 125 -8.92 -9.52 -10.59
C GLU A 125 -8.73 -8.27 -9.70
N TYR A 126 -7.72 -8.25 -8.82
CA TYR A 126 -7.40 -7.07 -8.00
C TYR A 126 -6.87 -5.91 -8.85
N LEU A 127 -6.03 -6.22 -9.85
CA LEU A 127 -5.50 -5.22 -10.78
C LEU A 127 -6.61 -4.61 -11.64
N LYS A 128 -7.60 -5.40 -12.07
CA LYS A 128 -8.80 -4.89 -12.77
C LYS A 128 -9.60 -3.93 -11.89
N VAL A 129 -9.76 -4.22 -10.60
CA VAL A 129 -10.41 -3.30 -9.66
C VAL A 129 -9.64 -1.99 -9.57
N LEU A 130 -8.32 -2.04 -9.37
CA LEU A 130 -7.47 -0.86 -9.27
C LEU A 130 -7.51 -0.02 -10.56
N LYS A 131 -7.32 -0.64 -11.72
CA LYS A 131 -7.39 0.04 -13.03
C LYS A 131 -8.75 0.72 -13.28
N LYS A 132 -9.85 0.07 -12.90
CA LYS A 132 -11.19 0.65 -13.00
C LYS A 132 -11.32 1.93 -12.16
N LYS A 133 -10.70 1.96 -10.97
CA LYS A 133 -10.71 3.15 -10.10
C LYS A 133 -9.93 4.30 -10.73
N THR A 134 -8.71 4.08 -11.21
CA THR A 134 -7.92 5.09 -11.92
C THR A 134 -8.72 5.72 -13.06
N LYS A 135 -9.29 4.89 -13.94
CA LYS A 135 -10.07 5.39 -15.09
C LYS A 135 -11.30 6.21 -14.69
N LYS A 136 -11.96 5.87 -13.59
CA LYS A 136 -13.22 6.52 -13.16
C LYS A 136 -12.97 7.80 -12.36
N SER A 137 -11.95 7.84 -11.55
CA SER A 137 -11.71 8.91 -10.57
C SER A 137 -10.52 9.81 -10.91
N GLY A 138 -9.63 9.38 -11.82
CA GLY A 138 -8.35 10.05 -12.07
C GLY A 138 -7.32 9.88 -10.95
N VAL A 139 -7.60 9.08 -9.92
CA VAL A 139 -6.67 8.77 -8.83
C VAL A 139 -5.61 7.79 -9.34
N GLU A 140 -4.33 8.09 -9.13
CA GLU A 140 -3.24 7.20 -9.50
C GLU A 140 -3.18 5.98 -8.57
N ILE A 141 -2.60 4.88 -9.07
CA ILE A 141 -2.43 3.65 -8.31
C ILE A 141 -0.96 3.28 -8.25
N THR A 142 -0.46 3.05 -7.06
CA THR A 142 0.86 2.46 -6.80
C THR A 142 0.69 1.11 -6.12
N VAL A 143 1.31 0.06 -6.68
CA VAL A 143 1.41 -1.24 -6.03
C VAL A 143 2.82 -1.41 -5.48
N GLU A 144 2.93 -1.53 -4.16
CA GLU A 144 4.21 -1.78 -3.47
C GLU A 144 4.39 -3.28 -3.24
N LEU A 145 5.31 -3.90 -3.99
CA LEU A 145 5.63 -5.33 -3.87
C LEU A 145 6.84 -5.55 -2.99
N GLY A 146 6.67 -6.33 -1.93
CA GLY A 146 7.75 -6.68 -1.02
C GLY A 146 8.60 -7.84 -1.53
N LEU A 147 9.68 -7.60 -2.27
CA LEU A 147 10.68 -8.62 -2.62
C LEU A 147 11.52 -9.04 -1.40
N GLN A 148 12.02 -8.09 -0.68
CA GLN A 148 12.98 -8.14 0.43
C GLN A 148 14.42 -8.47 -0.01
N THR A 149 14.64 -9.56 -0.72
CA THR A 149 15.93 -9.97 -1.29
C THR A 149 15.74 -10.92 -2.46
N ALA A 150 16.69 -10.93 -3.38
CA ALA A 150 16.75 -11.91 -4.48
C ALA A 150 17.44 -13.22 -4.07
N ASN A 151 18.09 -13.27 -2.89
CA ASN A 151 18.81 -14.45 -2.42
C ASN A 151 17.86 -15.43 -1.73
N TYR A 152 17.75 -16.65 -2.26
CA TYR A 152 16.84 -17.69 -1.76
C TYR A 152 17.12 -18.11 -0.31
N HIS A 153 18.38 -18.25 0.08
CA HIS A 153 18.74 -18.59 1.47
C HIS A 153 18.30 -17.50 2.45
N SER A 154 18.39 -16.23 2.03
CA SER A 154 17.93 -15.12 2.85
C SER A 154 16.41 -15.09 2.91
N LEU A 155 15.68 -15.36 1.80
CA LEU A 155 14.21 -15.48 1.80
C LEU A 155 13.73 -16.57 2.75
N GLU A 156 14.39 -17.74 2.74
CA GLU A 156 14.11 -18.85 3.64
C GLU A 156 14.37 -18.47 5.09
N LYS A 157 15.58 -17.92 5.40
CA LYS A 157 15.94 -17.45 6.74
C LYS A 157 14.94 -16.48 7.35
N ILE A 158 14.44 -15.55 6.55
CA ILE A 158 13.44 -14.57 7.02
C ILE A 158 12.01 -15.09 6.95
N ASN A 159 11.80 -16.35 6.58
CA ASN A 159 10.49 -16.97 6.39
C ASN A 159 9.59 -16.16 5.47
N ARG A 160 10.12 -15.74 4.29
CA ARG A 160 9.37 -14.84 3.39
C ARG A 160 8.19 -15.52 2.70
N GLY A 161 8.32 -16.81 2.34
CA GLY A 161 7.26 -17.66 1.80
C GLY A 161 6.81 -17.32 0.38
N HIS A 162 7.62 -16.63 -0.39
CA HIS A 162 7.50 -16.50 -1.85
C HIS A 162 8.90 -16.54 -2.49
N THR A 163 8.95 -16.76 -3.78
CA THR A 163 10.16 -16.87 -4.60
C THR A 163 10.44 -15.60 -5.39
N LEU A 164 11.65 -15.51 -5.96
CA LEU A 164 11.98 -14.46 -6.93
C LEU A 164 11.16 -14.61 -8.23
N ALA A 165 10.86 -15.85 -8.65
CA ALA A 165 10.04 -16.11 -9.83
C ALA A 165 8.63 -15.50 -9.68
N GLU A 166 7.96 -15.75 -8.55
CA GLU A 166 6.65 -15.16 -8.24
C GLU A 166 6.71 -13.63 -8.20
N TYR A 167 7.83 -13.05 -7.71
CA TYR A 167 8.00 -11.59 -7.76
C TYR A 167 8.09 -11.06 -9.19
N ILE A 168 8.86 -11.73 -10.06
CA ILE A 168 8.98 -11.34 -11.48
C ILE A 168 7.64 -11.48 -12.18
N GLU A 169 6.92 -12.58 -11.98
CA GLU A 169 5.58 -12.80 -12.54
C GLU A 169 4.60 -11.70 -12.11
N ALA A 170 4.59 -11.36 -10.82
CA ALA A 170 3.76 -10.26 -10.30
C ALA A 170 4.10 -8.91 -10.95
N CYS A 171 5.39 -8.59 -11.12
CA CYS A 171 5.83 -7.37 -11.80
C CYS A 171 5.38 -7.33 -13.26
N LEU A 172 5.51 -8.44 -13.99
CA LEU A 172 5.07 -8.56 -15.39
C LEU A 172 3.56 -8.43 -15.52
N LEU A 173 2.81 -9.05 -14.59
CA LEU A 173 1.35 -8.95 -14.56
C LEU A 173 0.91 -7.51 -14.28
N ILE A 174 1.48 -6.83 -13.26
CA ILE A 174 1.13 -5.44 -12.94
C ILE A 174 1.41 -4.51 -14.12
N LYS A 175 2.50 -4.73 -14.86
CA LYS A 175 2.88 -3.91 -16.02
C LYS A 175 1.85 -3.93 -17.16
N GLN A 176 0.97 -4.94 -17.23
CA GLN A 176 -0.09 -5.05 -18.24
C GLN A 176 -1.30 -4.15 -17.92
N TYR A 177 -1.36 -3.61 -16.74
CA TYR A 177 -2.46 -2.79 -16.22
C TYR A 177 -2.08 -1.32 -16.06
#